data_74c01721bab7aa78c1b454b8703a8662
#
_entry.id   74c01721bab7aa78c1b454b8703a8662
#
_cell.length_a   1.000
_cell.length_b   1.000
_cell.length_c   1.000
_cell.angle_alpha   90.00
_cell.angle_beta   90.00
_cell.angle_gamma   90.00
#
_symmetry.space_group_name_H-M   'P 1'
#
loop_
_entity.id
_entity.type
_entity.pdbx_description
1 polymer ?
#
loop_
_entity_poly.entity_id
_entity_poly.type
_entity_poly.pdbx_seq_one_letter_code
_entity_poly.pdbx_strand_id
1 'polypeptide(L)'
;DITQPYYCYPVNAEPIGFEGCILYCFLPEYGEMVFACNPESCADQNVYPLAADFEDFIRLILACGTVNPVEQIVWMTRERFNKHVAKEKKILTGEQKAAVKMLQQEFGLAPMNDPYEYVKSIQENFDDSKIQYSDEYYDVTGIENPKEMPAPDKPLLEFEAVTLAVRKKNDK
;
A
#
# COMPACT_ATOMS: atom_id res chain seq x y z
N ASP A 1 4.99 11.46 20.44
CA ASP A 1 5.88 10.35 20.85
C ASP A 1 5.06 9.08 20.81
N ILE A 2 5.10 8.34 19.70
CA ILE A 2 4.45 7.03 19.62
C ILE A 2 5.37 6.06 20.33
N THR A 3 5.16 5.91 21.63
CA THR A 3 5.97 5.04 22.50
C THR A 3 5.66 3.55 22.32
N GLN A 4 4.54 3.22 21.67
CA GLN A 4 4.19 1.85 21.27
C GLN A 4 3.60 1.86 19.86
N PRO A 5 4.10 1.03 18.93
CA PRO A 5 3.49 0.87 17.62
C PRO A 5 2.10 0.25 17.76
N TYR A 6 1.17 0.65 16.89
CA TYR A 6 -0.13 -0.01 16.81
C TYR A 6 0.07 -1.45 16.31
N TYR A 7 -0.74 -2.38 16.84
CA TYR A 7 -0.67 -3.80 16.51
C TYR A 7 -0.76 -4.10 14.99
N CYS A 8 -1.44 -3.21 14.23
CA CYS A 8 -1.61 -3.35 12.78
C CYS A 8 -0.49 -2.71 11.95
N TYR A 9 0.56 -2.16 12.58
CA TYR A 9 1.74 -1.75 11.82
C TYR A 9 2.59 -2.96 11.45
N PRO A 10 3.10 -3.03 10.21
CA PRO A 10 4.04 -4.08 9.81
C PRO A 10 5.30 -4.08 10.68
N VAL A 11 5.80 -5.27 11.04
CA VAL A 11 6.94 -5.42 11.96
C VAL A 11 8.27 -4.88 11.41
N ASN A 12 8.39 -4.76 10.08
CA ASN A 12 9.59 -4.33 9.37
C ASN A 12 9.43 -2.97 8.70
N ALA A 13 8.39 -2.20 9.08
CA ALA A 13 8.15 -0.87 8.53
C ALA A 13 9.30 0.09 8.85
N GLU A 14 9.85 0.74 7.83
CA GLU A 14 10.85 1.81 7.95
C GLU A 14 10.12 3.17 7.89
N PRO A 15 9.99 3.89 9.02
CA PRO A 15 9.19 5.12 9.08
C PRO A 15 9.75 6.25 8.21
N ILE A 16 8.89 6.88 7.42
CA ILE A 16 9.13 8.18 6.75
C ILE A 16 8.58 9.31 7.62
N GLY A 17 7.39 9.12 8.19
CA GLY A 17 6.71 10.12 9.01
C GLY A 17 5.37 9.65 9.54
N PHE A 18 4.71 10.55 10.30
CA PHE A 18 3.42 10.29 10.91
C PHE A 18 2.46 11.46 10.69
N GLU A 19 1.17 11.14 10.59
CA GLU A 19 0.08 12.09 10.70
C GLU A 19 -0.97 11.51 11.67
N GLY A 20 -0.98 12.02 12.91
CA GLY A 20 -1.76 11.38 13.97
C GLY A 20 -1.30 9.94 14.21
N CYS A 21 -2.20 8.98 14.03
CA CYS A 21 -1.91 7.54 14.13
C CYS A 21 -1.49 6.91 12.78
N ILE A 22 -1.52 7.65 11.68
CA ILE A 22 -1.14 7.13 10.38
C ILE A 22 0.39 7.14 10.25
N LEU A 23 0.96 5.97 10.00
CA LEU A 23 2.37 5.80 9.67
C LEU A 23 2.55 5.79 8.16
N TYR A 24 3.45 6.65 7.66
CA TYR A 24 3.98 6.56 6.29
C TYR A 24 5.34 5.91 6.34
N CYS A 25 5.55 4.87 5.54
CA CYS A 25 6.76 4.03 5.65
C CYS A 25 7.16 3.39 4.33
N PHE A 26 8.39 2.87 4.31
CA PHE A 26 8.78 1.83 3.37
C PHE A 26 8.59 0.45 4.02
N LEU A 27 8.36 -0.55 3.17
CA LEU A 27 8.39 -1.95 3.53
C LEU A 27 9.47 -2.62 2.67
N PRO A 28 10.57 -3.12 3.26
CA PRO A 28 11.74 -3.60 2.51
C PRO A 28 11.43 -4.65 1.45
N GLU A 29 10.39 -5.47 1.67
CA GLU A 29 9.94 -6.51 0.73
C GLU A 29 9.33 -5.97 -0.56
N TYR A 30 8.98 -4.67 -0.58
CA TYR A 30 8.38 -3.97 -1.72
C TYR A 30 9.30 -2.89 -2.32
N GLY A 31 10.57 -2.87 -1.91
CA GLY A 31 11.57 -1.94 -2.43
C GLY A 31 11.31 -0.48 -2.05
N GLU A 32 11.23 0.41 -3.03
CA GLU A 32 11.08 1.86 -2.81
C GLU A 32 9.63 2.33 -2.66
N MET A 33 8.67 1.41 -2.69
CA MET A 33 7.25 1.73 -2.60
C MET A 33 6.90 2.35 -1.25
N VAL A 34 6.11 3.43 -1.28
CA VAL A 34 5.66 4.12 -0.06
C VAL A 34 4.26 3.64 0.32
N PHE A 35 4.09 3.33 1.60
CA PHE A 35 2.86 2.85 2.20
C PHE A 35 2.27 3.82 3.21
N ALA A 36 0.95 3.75 3.37
CA ALA A 36 0.27 4.23 4.56
C ALA A 36 -0.19 3.03 5.41
N CYS A 37 0.02 3.15 6.72
CA CYS A 37 -0.50 2.22 7.72
C CYS A 37 -1.45 3.01 8.62
N ASN A 38 -2.77 2.82 8.45
CA ASN A 38 -3.79 3.56 9.17
C ASN A 38 -4.63 2.62 10.05
N PRO A 39 -4.43 2.65 11.40
CA PRO A 39 -5.19 1.82 12.33
C PRO A 39 -6.70 2.09 12.30
N GLU A 40 -7.10 3.28 11.88
CA GLU A 40 -8.49 3.74 11.84
C GLU A 40 -9.05 3.77 10.42
N SER A 41 -8.44 3.04 9.48
CA SER A 41 -8.87 3.03 8.08
C SER A 41 -10.32 2.58 7.94
N CYS A 42 -11.06 3.28 7.07
CA CYS A 42 -12.39 2.86 6.62
C CYS A 42 -12.34 1.84 5.48
N ALA A 43 -11.14 1.46 5.02
CA ALA A 43 -10.92 0.41 4.05
C ALA A 43 -10.85 -0.97 4.70
N ASP A 44 -10.96 -2.02 3.91
CA ASP A 44 -10.87 -3.41 4.38
C ASP A 44 -9.46 -3.76 4.89
N GLN A 45 -8.46 -2.97 4.52
CA GLN A 45 -7.06 -3.13 4.91
C GLN A 45 -6.56 -1.90 5.67
N ASN A 46 -5.63 -2.11 6.61
CA ASN A 46 -4.96 -1.04 7.35
C ASN A 46 -3.66 -0.58 6.70
N VAL A 47 -3.07 -1.39 5.81
CA VAL A 47 -1.80 -1.12 5.12
C VAL A 47 -2.04 -1.17 3.62
N TYR A 48 -1.68 -0.09 2.93
CA TYR A 48 -1.91 0.02 1.50
C TYR A 48 -0.88 0.92 0.82
N PRO A 49 -0.52 0.63 -0.46
CA PRO A 49 0.46 1.40 -1.19
C PRO A 49 -0.11 2.76 -1.61
N LEU A 50 0.75 3.78 -1.57
CA LEU A 50 0.44 5.14 -2.03
C LEU A 50 1.24 5.53 -3.26
N ALA A 51 2.52 5.17 -3.30
CA ALA A 51 3.41 5.55 -4.39
C ALA A 51 4.40 4.42 -4.72
N ALA A 52 4.81 4.34 -6.00
CA ALA A 52 5.79 3.36 -6.46
C ALA A 52 7.20 3.65 -5.92
N ASP A 53 7.49 4.91 -5.64
CA ASP A 53 8.73 5.38 -5.06
C ASP A 53 8.54 6.69 -4.27
N PHE A 54 9.62 7.17 -3.65
CA PHE A 54 9.58 8.38 -2.83
C PHE A 54 9.40 9.67 -3.65
N GLU A 55 9.89 9.74 -4.88
CA GLU A 55 9.70 10.92 -5.74
C GLU A 55 8.23 11.10 -6.11
N ASP A 56 7.56 10.01 -6.49
CA ASP A 56 6.13 10.03 -6.78
C ASP A 56 5.30 10.34 -5.52
N PHE A 57 5.74 9.89 -4.33
CA PHE A 57 5.09 10.29 -3.08
C PHE A 57 5.19 11.81 -2.84
N ILE A 58 6.34 12.42 -3.07
CA ILE A 58 6.49 13.88 -3.01
C ILE A 58 5.58 14.57 -4.03
N ARG A 59 5.53 14.10 -5.27
CA ARG A 59 4.65 14.65 -6.32
C ARG A 59 3.16 14.58 -5.95
N LEU A 60 2.75 13.52 -5.24
CA LEU A 60 1.39 13.40 -4.69
C LEU A 60 1.13 14.47 -3.62
N ILE A 61 2.05 14.69 -2.69
CA ILE A 61 1.96 15.73 -1.67
C ILE A 61 1.86 17.11 -2.33
N LEU A 62 2.71 17.39 -3.33
CA LEU A 62 2.66 18.65 -4.09
C LEU A 62 1.30 18.86 -4.78
N ALA A 63 0.71 17.80 -5.31
CA ALA A 63 -0.60 17.85 -5.96
C ALA A 63 -1.74 18.06 -4.96
N CYS A 64 -1.68 17.47 -3.77
CA CYS A 64 -2.75 17.50 -2.77
C CYS A 64 -2.60 18.65 -1.76
N GLY A 65 -1.38 19.13 -1.53
CA GLY A 65 -1.06 20.18 -0.56
C GLY A 65 -0.67 19.67 0.82
N THR A 66 -1.08 18.45 1.18
CA THR A 66 -0.66 17.69 2.36
C THR A 66 -0.73 16.20 2.05
N VAL A 67 -0.27 15.37 2.97
CA VAL A 67 -0.30 13.91 2.80
C VAL A 67 -1.68 13.32 3.09
N ASN A 68 -2.48 13.91 3.96
CA ASN A 68 -3.79 13.38 4.36
C ASN A 68 -4.72 13.06 3.18
N PRO A 69 -4.94 13.95 2.19
CA PRO A 69 -5.79 13.60 1.07
C PRO A 69 -5.26 12.42 0.22
N VAL A 70 -3.93 12.22 0.18
CA VAL A 70 -3.32 11.10 -0.56
C VAL A 70 -3.71 9.79 0.09
N GLU A 71 -3.59 9.69 1.41
CA GLU A 71 -4.00 8.52 2.19
C GLU A 71 -5.48 8.20 1.98
N GLN A 72 -6.34 9.20 1.99
CA GLN A 72 -7.78 8.99 1.87
C GLN A 72 -8.28 8.53 0.50
N ILE A 73 -7.43 8.51 -0.53
CA ILE A 73 -7.79 7.97 -1.86
C ILE A 73 -8.25 6.52 -1.75
N VAL A 74 -7.69 5.73 -0.83
CA VAL A 74 -7.97 4.29 -0.70
C VAL A 74 -9.47 3.97 -0.65
N TRP A 75 -10.26 4.78 0.07
CA TRP A 75 -11.69 4.55 0.30
C TRP A 75 -12.62 5.64 -0.29
N MET A 76 -12.05 6.73 -0.86
CA MET A 76 -12.86 7.78 -1.49
C MET A 76 -13.20 7.48 -2.94
N THR A 77 -14.37 7.95 -3.39
CA THR A 77 -14.65 8.11 -4.81
C THR A 77 -13.89 9.34 -5.35
N ARG A 78 -13.63 9.37 -6.66
CA ARG A 78 -12.96 10.51 -7.32
C ARG A 78 -13.65 11.85 -7.03
N GLU A 79 -14.98 11.89 -7.05
CA GLU A 79 -15.73 13.12 -6.77
C GLU A 79 -15.52 13.61 -5.33
N ARG A 80 -15.58 12.70 -4.36
CA ARG A 80 -15.33 13.01 -2.94
C ARG A 80 -13.90 13.47 -2.72
N PHE A 81 -12.94 12.80 -3.32
CA PHE A 81 -11.53 13.16 -3.26
C PHE A 81 -11.28 14.58 -3.81
N ASN A 82 -11.80 14.90 -5.00
CA ASN A 82 -11.62 16.22 -5.59
C ASN A 82 -12.21 17.34 -4.71
N LYS A 83 -13.40 17.12 -4.12
CA LYS A 83 -14.00 18.06 -3.16
C LYS A 83 -13.14 18.18 -1.89
N HIS A 84 -12.61 17.08 -1.40
CA HIS A 84 -11.77 17.06 -0.21
C HIS A 84 -10.47 17.84 -0.43
N VAL A 85 -9.71 17.54 -1.47
CA VAL A 85 -8.48 18.28 -1.84
C VAL A 85 -8.74 19.77 -2.00
N ALA A 86 -9.83 20.14 -2.68
CA ALA A 86 -10.18 21.55 -2.87
C ALA A 86 -10.48 22.27 -1.55
N LYS A 87 -11.05 21.58 -0.58
CA LYS A 87 -11.29 22.09 0.79
C LYS A 87 -9.99 22.22 1.57
N GLU A 88 -9.19 21.15 1.59
CA GLU A 88 -7.91 21.12 2.30
C GLU A 88 -6.97 22.23 1.84
N LYS A 89 -6.82 22.41 0.53
CA LYS A 89 -5.98 23.50 -0.02
C LYS A 89 -6.37 24.91 0.43
N LYS A 90 -7.66 25.13 0.76
CA LYS A 90 -8.14 26.44 1.23
C LYS A 90 -7.75 26.72 2.69
N ILE A 91 -7.64 25.67 3.50
CA ILE A 91 -7.38 25.78 4.94
C ILE A 91 -5.91 25.58 5.31
N LEU A 92 -5.03 25.30 4.34
CA LEU A 92 -3.61 25.17 4.57
C LEU A 92 -3.06 26.38 5.35
N THR A 93 -2.36 26.10 6.43
CA THR A 93 -1.64 27.13 7.20
C THR A 93 -0.49 27.74 6.41
N GLY A 94 0.03 28.88 6.89
CA GLY A 94 1.23 29.48 6.31
C GLY A 94 2.43 28.56 6.32
N GLU A 95 2.60 27.80 7.40
CA GLU A 95 3.69 26.83 7.58
C GLU A 95 3.57 25.66 6.61
N GLN A 96 2.36 25.09 6.43
CA GLN A 96 2.12 24.04 5.47
C GLN A 96 2.40 24.48 4.03
N LYS A 97 1.95 25.68 3.65
CA LYS A 97 2.25 26.26 2.33
C LYS A 97 3.75 26.46 2.11
N ALA A 98 4.47 26.92 3.16
CA ALA A 98 5.92 27.07 3.10
C ALA A 98 6.64 25.72 2.96
N ALA A 99 6.18 24.69 3.69
CA ALA A 99 6.72 23.33 3.60
C ALA A 99 6.53 22.73 2.19
N VAL A 100 5.33 22.84 1.60
CA VAL A 100 5.08 22.38 0.22
C VAL A 100 5.97 23.08 -0.78
N LYS A 101 6.13 24.42 -0.63
CA LYS A 101 7.03 25.19 -1.51
C LYS A 101 8.49 24.75 -1.34
N MET A 102 8.94 24.50 -0.11
CA MET A 102 10.28 24.02 0.16
C MET A 102 10.51 22.63 -0.46
N LEU A 103 9.58 21.70 -0.32
CA LEU A 103 9.65 20.40 -0.98
C LEU A 103 9.77 20.54 -2.49
N GLN A 104 8.95 21.39 -3.11
CA GLN A 104 9.01 21.63 -4.56
C GLN A 104 10.36 22.19 -5.00
N GLN A 105 10.95 23.10 -4.23
CA GLN A 105 12.24 23.71 -4.54
C GLN A 105 13.40 22.73 -4.34
N GLU A 106 13.38 21.97 -3.27
CA GLU A 106 14.44 21.02 -2.91
C GLU A 106 14.52 19.86 -3.90
N PHE A 107 13.38 19.26 -4.23
CA PHE A 107 13.32 18.11 -5.13
C PHE A 107 13.20 18.50 -6.62
N GLY A 108 12.84 19.74 -6.94
CA GLY A 108 12.66 20.17 -8.34
C GLY A 108 11.53 19.45 -9.09
N LEU A 109 10.61 18.82 -8.36
CA LEU A 109 9.56 17.97 -8.93
C LEU A 109 8.30 18.77 -9.28
N ALA A 110 7.62 18.32 -10.34
CA ALA A 110 6.29 18.82 -10.68
C ALA A 110 5.20 18.03 -9.91
N PRO A 111 4.09 18.68 -9.50
CA PRO A 111 2.97 17.98 -8.89
C PRO A 111 2.45 16.85 -9.79
N MET A 112 1.94 15.77 -9.19
CA MET A 112 1.27 14.69 -9.90
C MET A 112 0.03 15.23 -10.65
N ASN A 113 -0.12 14.87 -11.92
CA ASN A 113 -1.25 15.37 -12.72
C ASN A 113 -2.61 14.83 -12.25
N ASP A 114 -2.70 13.53 -12.03
CA ASP A 114 -3.90 12.85 -11.54
C ASP A 114 -3.54 11.95 -10.36
N PRO A 115 -3.49 12.50 -9.14
CA PRO A 115 -3.12 11.74 -7.95
C PRO A 115 -4.10 10.62 -7.62
N TYR A 116 -5.39 10.80 -7.91
CA TYR A 116 -6.41 9.80 -7.65
C TYR A 116 -6.20 8.55 -8.52
N GLU A 117 -6.08 8.73 -9.83
CA GLU A 117 -5.88 7.62 -10.77
C GLU A 117 -4.57 6.90 -10.51
N TYR A 118 -3.51 7.67 -10.25
CA TYR A 118 -2.20 7.12 -9.95
C TYR A 118 -2.26 6.16 -8.74
N VAL A 119 -2.77 6.61 -7.59
CA VAL A 119 -2.85 5.78 -6.38
C VAL A 119 -3.77 4.57 -6.60
N LYS A 120 -4.93 4.76 -7.26
CA LYS A 120 -5.83 3.63 -7.56
C LYS A 120 -5.18 2.58 -8.45
N SER A 121 -4.42 2.98 -9.46
CA SER A 121 -3.72 2.03 -10.34
C SER A 121 -2.68 1.17 -9.62
N ILE A 122 -2.02 1.72 -8.60
CA ILE A 122 -1.09 0.96 -7.75
C ILE A 122 -1.85 -0.02 -6.86
N GLN A 123 -2.97 0.41 -6.27
CA GLN A 123 -3.76 -0.41 -5.35
C GLN A 123 -4.44 -1.59 -6.05
N GLU A 124 -4.93 -1.42 -7.28
CA GLU A 124 -5.62 -2.46 -8.04
C GLU A 124 -4.78 -3.73 -8.28
N ASN A 125 -3.47 -3.58 -8.39
CA ASN A 125 -2.56 -4.68 -8.69
C ASN A 125 -1.64 -5.02 -7.51
N PHE A 126 -1.93 -4.51 -6.33
CA PHE A 126 -1.09 -4.71 -5.17
C PHE A 126 -1.29 -6.10 -4.56
N ASP A 127 -0.18 -6.81 -4.38
CA ASP A 127 -0.10 -8.09 -3.67
C ASP A 127 0.42 -7.85 -2.25
N ASP A 128 -0.43 -8.00 -1.26
CA ASP A 128 -0.14 -7.77 0.16
C ASP A 128 0.47 -8.98 0.88
N SER A 129 0.67 -10.09 0.18
CA SER A 129 1.12 -11.37 0.74
C SER A 129 2.50 -11.32 1.44
N LYS A 130 3.31 -10.29 1.14
CA LYS A 130 4.62 -10.10 1.76
C LYS A 130 4.59 -9.20 2.99
N ILE A 131 3.46 -8.58 3.34
CA ILE A 131 3.34 -7.78 4.55
C ILE A 131 3.43 -8.70 5.76
N GLN A 132 4.31 -8.36 6.70
CA GLN A 132 4.52 -9.13 7.91
C GLN A 132 3.97 -8.36 9.11
N TYR A 133 3.14 -9.04 9.89
CA TYR A 133 2.58 -8.49 11.12
C TYR A 133 3.15 -9.20 12.36
N SER A 134 2.93 -8.59 13.52
CA SER A 134 3.25 -9.18 14.82
C SER A 134 2.26 -10.30 15.18
N ASP A 135 2.65 -11.17 16.11
CA ASP A 135 1.73 -12.20 16.62
C ASP A 135 0.48 -11.57 17.25
N GLU A 136 0.62 -10.39 17.91
CA GLU A 136 -0.50 -9.63 18.46
C GLU A 136 -1.54 -9.25 17.38
N TYR A 137 -1.11 -8.91 16.16
CA TYR A 137 -2.03 -8.63 15.06
C TYR A 137 -2.94 -9.83 14.75
N TYR A 138 -2.35 -11.01 14.67
CA TYR A 138 -3.10 -12.24 14.39
C TYR A 138 -4.02 -12.63 15.55
N ASP A 139 -3.56 -12.46 16.79
CA ASP A 139 -4.37 -12.71 17.99
C ASP A 139 -5.59 -11.77 18.07
N VAL A 140 -5.40 -10.49 17.78
CA VAL A 140 -6.47 -9.47 17.86
C VAL A 140 -7.46 -9.59 16.70
N THR A 141 -6.97 -9.87 15.49
CA THR A 141 -7.82 -9.93 14.29
C THR A 141 -8.48 -11.29 14.10
N GLY A 142 -7.94 -12.34 14.71
CA GLY A 142 -8.39 -13.73 14.50
C GLY A 142 -8.05 -14.28 13.11
N ILE A 143 -7.18 -13.60 12.37
CA ILE A 143 -6.66 -14.09 11.08
C ILE A 143 -5.62 -15.17 11.37
N GLU A 144 -5.62 -16.26 10.59
CA GLU A 144 -4.61 -17.30 10.74
C GLU A 144 -3.20 -16.77 10.48
N ASN A 145 -2.27 -17.02 11.43
CA ASN A 145 -0.88 -16.60 11.28
C ASN A 145 -0.18 -17.49 10.24
N PRO A 146 0.32 -16.95 9.11
CA PRO A 146 0.99 -17.74 8.08
C PRO A 146 2.20 -18.53 8.57
N LYS A 147 2.84 -18.09 9.68
CA LYS A 147 3.97 -18.78 10.29
C LYS A 147 3.56 -20.07 11.02
N GLU A 148 2.30 -20.16 11.44
CA GLU A 148 1.75 -21.32 12.15
C GLU A 148 1.01 -22.29 11.22
N MET A 149 0.79 -21.87 9.95
CA MET A 149 0.18 -22.76 8.97
C MET A 149 1.12 -23.95 8.68
N PRO A 150 0.63 -25.18 8.75
CA PRO A 150 1.40 -26.32 8.31
C PRO A 150 1.80 -26.11 6.84
N ALA A 151 3.04 -26.48 6.50
CA ALA A 151 3.47 -26.42 5.10
C ALA A 151 2.40 -27.12 4.24
N PRO A 152 2.01 -26.50 3.08
CA PRO A 152 0.98 -27.07 2.23
C PRO A 152 1.31 -28.53 1.98
N ASP A 153 0.38 -29.42 2.32
CA ASP A 153 0.51 -30.83 2.02
C ASP A 153 0.91 -30.95 0.55
N LYS A 154 1.92 -31.81 0.28
CA LYS A 154 2.33 -32.12 -1.09
C LYS A 154 1.06 -32.36 -1.91
N PRO A 155 0.94 -31.80 -3.14
CA PRO A 155 -0.27 -31.93 -3.93
C PRO A 155 -0.68 -33.39 -3.99
N LEU A 156 -1.91 -33.69 -3.56
CA LEU A 156 -2.50 -35.02 -3.46
C LEU A 156 -2.65 -35.73 -4.82
N LEU A 157 -2.23 -35.10 -5.92
CA LEU A 157 -2.34 -35.62 -7.28
C LEU A 157 -0.96 -35.57 -7.96
N GLU A 158 -0.18 -36.63 -7.79
CA GLU A 158 0.81 -36.99 -8.78
C GLU A 158 0.03 -37.49 -10.01
N PHE A 159 -0.10 -36.66 -11.04
CA PHE A 159 -0.58 -37.10 -12.32
C PHE A 159 0.49 -37.97 -12.97
N GLU A 160 0.36 -39.29 -12.87
CA GLU A 160 1.11 -40.19 -13.75
C GLU A 160 0.70 -39.87 -15.20
N ALA A 161 1.66 -39.39 -16.00
CA ALA A 161 1.46 -39.18 -17.41
C ALA A 161 1.18 -40.56 -18.08
N VAL A 162 -0.10 -40.83 -18.34
CA VAL A 162 -0.48 -41.98 -19.13
C VAL A 162 -0.07 -41.75 -20.58
N THR A 163 1.05 -42.35 -20.97
CA THR A 163 1.52 -42.34 -22.35
C THR A 163 0.60 -43.27 -23.16
N LEU A 164 -0.38 -42.71 -23.88
CA LEU A 164 -1.15 -43.42 -24.86
C LEU A 164 -0.28 -43.81 -26.07
N ALA A 165 0.14 -45.08 -26.11
CA ALA A 165 0.81 -45.66 -27.25
C ALA A 165 -0.21 -45.83 -28.40
N VAL A 166 -0.15 -44.96 -29.41
CA VAL A 166 -0.93 -45.09 -30.65
C VAL A 166 -0.32 -46.26 -31.47
N ARG A 167 -0.94 -47.42 -31.45
CA ARG A 167 -0.63 -48.49 -32.37
C ARG A 167 -1.07 -48.08 -33.80
N LYS A 168 -0.11 -47.82 -34.69
CA LYS A 168 -0.36 -47.73 -36.11
C LYS A 168 -0.76 -49.14 -36.61
N LYS A 169 -1.97 -49.30 -37.08
CA LYS A 169 -2.37 -50.45 -37.91
C LYS A 169 -1.71 -50.28 -39.28
N ASN A 170 -0.82 -51.16 -39.63
CA ASN A 170 -0.39 -51.34 -41.02
C ASN A 170 -1.48 -52.20 -41.73
N ASP A 171 -2.19 -51.59 -42.65
CA ASP A 171 -3.00 -52.33 -43.61
C ASP A 171 -2.13 -52.73 -44.79
N LYS A 172 -2.12 -54.03 -45.08
CA LYS A 172 -1.61 -54.59 -46.32
C LYS A 172 -2.66 -54.48 -47.41
#